data_fe09c31f996926e4c1f58a6e9343caf8
#
_entry.id   fe09c31f996926e4c1f58a6e9343caf8
#
_cell.length_a   1.000
_cell.length_b   1.000
_cell.length_c   1.000
_cell.angle_alpha   90.00
_cell.angle_beta   90.00
_cell.angle_gamma   90.00
#
_symmetry.space_group_name_H-M   'P 1'
#
loop_
_entity.id
_entity.type
_entity.pdbx_description
1 polymer ?
#
loop_
_entity_poly.entity_id
_entity_poly.type
_entity_poly.pdbx_seq_one_letter_code
_entity_poly.pdbx_strand_id
1 'polypeptide(L)'
;MVKLQEVRNSLLDEIENIVYRNESKIIKLNTSQIEQHIGFDGNTLENTSSLFKGFYSQNSFTESGGFHRQGELYDFTNSGDFFRGFNVEVLPNLAQIEINSTGTGSGDKASFFRGYYNIFGLTTQNQYILNYEIILPELQRFIKQKIG
;
A
#
# COMPACT_ATOMS: atom_id res chain seq x y z
N MET A 1 -2.30 10.69 36.03
CA MET A 1 -1.44 9.61 35.50
C MET A 1 -2.26 8.54 34.81
N VAL A 2 -3.24 7.92 35.47
CA VAL A 2 -4.14 6.90 34.88
C VAL A 2 -4.90 7.46 33.68
N LYS A 3 -5.44 8.69 33.78
CA LYS A 3 -6.20 9.32 32.71
C LYS A 3 -5.39 9.55 31.41
N LEU A 4 -4.11 9.90 31.51
CA LEU A 4 -3.25 10.09 30.34
C LEU A 4 -2.98 8.79 29.60
N GLN A 5 -2.80 7.68 30.33
CA GLN A 5 -2.62 6.37 29.73
C GLN A 5 -3.90 5.89 29.03
N GLU A 6 -5.05 6.14 29.65
CA GLU A 6 -6.35 5.81 29.06
C GLU A 6 -6.61 6.62 27.78
N VAL A 7 -6.32 7.92 27.80
CA VAL A 7 -6.43 8.80 26.62
C VAL A 7 -5.50 8.32 25.51
N ARG A 8 -4.25 8.00 25.84
CA ARG A 8 -3.29 7.47 24.88
C ARG A 8 -3.80 6.19 24.21
N ASN A 9 -4.28 5.23 25.01
CA ASN A 9 -4.81 3.98 24.48
C ASN A 9 -6.03 4.22 23.60
N SER A 10 -6.96 5.09 24.01
CA SER A 10 -8.11 5.46 23.20
C SER A 10 -7.72 6.11 21.87
N LEU A 11 -6.67 6.93 21.83
CA LEU A 11 -6.17 7.52 20.59
C LEU A 11 -5.55 6.48 19.66
N LEU A 12 -4.79 5.53 20.18
CA LEU A 12 -4.21 4.45 19.39
C LEU A 12 -5.28 3.54 18.78
N ASP A 13 -6.29 3.17 19.59
CA ASP A 13 -7.42 2.39 19.12
C ASP A 13 -8.22 3.14 18.03
N GLU A 14 -8.41 4.45 18.20
CA GLU A 14 -9.11 5.26 17.19
C GLU A 14 -8.29 5.43 15.90
N ILE A 15 -6.98 5.57 15.99
CA ILE A 15 -6.12 5.60 14.80
C ILE A 15 -6.27 4.29 14.01
N GLU A 16 -6.25 3.15 14.69
CA GLU A 16 -6.49 1.85 14.08
C GLU A 16 -7.86 1.78 13.40
N ASN A 17 -8.91 2.23 14.08
CA ASN A 17 -10.27 2.31 13.53
C ASN A 17 -10.34 3.22 12.30
N ILE A 18 -9.67 4.38 12.33
CA ILE A 18 -9.60 5.31 11.20
C ILE A 18 -8.93 4.65 10.00
N VAL A 19 -7.82 3.95 10.21
CA VAL A 19 -7.09 3.26 9.15
C VAL A 19 -7.97 2.20 8.49
N TYR A 20 -8.58 1.31 9.25
CA TYR A 20 -9.45 0.27 8.68
C TYR A 20 -10.70 0.83 8.02
N ARG A 21 -11.28 1.88 8.58
CA ARG A 21 -12.44 2.57 7.98
C ARG A 21 -12.09 3.22 6.62
N ASN A 22 -10.83 3.60 6.43
CA ASN A 22 -10.32 4.22 5.21
C ASN A 22 -9.43 3.27 4.37
N GLU A 23 -9.47 1.98 4.64
CA GLU A 23 -8.61 0.99 3.98
C GLU A 23 -8.62 1.12 2.45
N SER A 24 -9.81 1.22 1.86
CA SER A 24 -9.96 1.37 0.41
C SER A 24 -9.24 2.60 -0.14
N LYS A 25 -9.27 3.73 0.58
CA LYS A 25 -8.57 4.94 0.17
C LYS A 25 -7.07 4.79 0.27
N ILE A 26 -6.59 4.12 1.33
CA ILE A 26 -5.16 3.87 1.54
C ILE A 26 -4.61 2.95 0.45
N ILE A 27 -5.33 1.87 0.16
CA ILE A 27 -5.00 0.93 -0.93
C ILE A 27 -4.96 1.70 -2.26
N LYS A 28 -5.94 2.58 -2.51
CA LYS A 28 -5.98 3.36 -3.75
C LYS A 28 -4.77 4.29 -3.91
N LEU A 29 -4.23 4.84 -2.83
CA LEU A 29 -2.99 5.61 -2.89
C LEU A 29 -1.83 4.77 -3.41
N ASN A 30 -1.66 3.54 -2.90
CA ASN A 30 -0.59 2.65 -3.33
C ASN A 30 -0.83 2.12 -4.76
N THR A 31 -2.03 1.63 -5.06
CA THR A 31 -2.31 1.07 -6.39
C THR A 31 -2.21 2.12 -7.50
N SER A 32 -2.60 3.36 -7.21
CA SER A 32 -2.44 4.46 -8.17
C SER A 32 -0.98 4.79 -8.46
N GLN A 33 -0.08 4.66 -7.49
CA GLN A 33 1.36 4.76 -7.73
C GLN A 33 1.83 3.68 -8.71
N ILE A 34 1.40 2.44 -8.48
CA ILE A 34 1.75 1.30 -9.31
C ILE A 34 1.23 1.51 -10.75
N GLU A 35 0.00 1.96 -10.89
CA GLU A 35 -0.59 2.31 -12.19
C GLU A 35 0.19 3.41 -12.93
N GLN A 36 0.86 4.28 -12.18
CA GLN A 36 1.76 5.31 -12.72
C GLN A 36 3.21 4.83 -12.87
N HIS A 37 3.46 3.55 -12.66
CA HIS A 37 4.79 2.93 -12.72
C HIS A 37 5.77 3.44 -11.66
N ILE A 38 5.26 3.91 -10.51
CA ILE A 38 6.05 4.51 -9.43
C ILE A 38 5.99 3.62 -8.18
N GLY A 39 7.16 3.31 -7.62
CA GLY A 39 7.30 2.62 -6.35
C GLY A 39 7.21 3.56 -5.14
N PHE A 40 7.21 2.97 -3.93
CA PHE A 40 7.14 3.75 -2.68
C PHE A 40 8.30 4.72 -2.49
N ASP A 41 9.43 4.46 -3.11
CA ASP A 41 10.63 5.29 -3.09
C ASP A 41 10.61 6.45 -4.11
N GLY A 42 9.54 6.57 -4.88
CA GLY A 42 9.37 7.57 -5.93
C GLY A 42 10.08 7.23 -7.24
N ASN A 43 10.76 6.09 -7.30
CA ASN A 43 11.42 5.62 -8.51
C ASN A 43 10.50 4.73 -9.34
N THR A 44 10.90 4.43 -10.58
CA THR A 44 10.22 3.45 -11.43
C THR A 44 10.16 2.09 -10.72
N LEU A 45 9.07 1.35 -10.90
CA LEU A 45 8.93 0.00 -10.37
C LEU A 45 10.09 -0.89 -10.83
N GLU A 46 10.68 -1.63 -9.89
CA GLU A 46 11.88 -2.43 -10.12
C GLU A 46 11.61 -3.92 -9.93
N ASN A 47 12.38 -4.74 -10.65
CA ASN A 47 12.44 -6.18 -10.44
C ASN A 47 13.87 -6.63 -10.11
N THR A 48 14.05 -7.92 -9.90
CA THR A 48 15.37 -8.51 -9.62
C THR A 48 16.26 -8.66 -10.85
N SER A 49 15.70 -8.50 -12.06
CA SER A 49 16.48 -8.63 -13.30
C SER A 49 17.23 -7.35 -13.60
N SER A 50 18.56 -7.47 -13.74
CA SER A 50 19.41 -6.34 -14.16
C SER A 50 19.17 -5.88 -15.59
N LEU A 51 18.60 -6.77 -16.44
CA LEU A 51 18.34 -6.49 -17.85
C LEU A 51 16.99 -5.79 -18.10
N PHE A 52 15.99 -6.09 -17.25
CA PHE A 52 14.62 -5.62 -17.45
C PHE A 52 14.08 -4.84 -16.24
N LYS A 53 14.98 -4.20 -15.50
CA LYS A 53 14.61 -3.41 -14.32
C LYS A 53 13.54 -2.37 -14.67
N GLY A 54 12.36 -2.50 -14.06
CA GLY A 54 11.22 -1.63 -14.31
C GLY A 54 10.41 -1.94 -15.57
N PHE A 55 10.80 -2.94 -16.38
CA PHE A 55 10.15 -3.26 -17.66
C PHE A 55 9.82 -4.75 -17.77
N TYR A 56 8.78 -5.06 -18.51
CA TYR A 56 8.39 -6.44 -18.82
C TYR A 56 9.39 -7.10 -19.78
N SER A 57 9.68 -8.37 -19.52
CA SER A 57 10.48 -9.24 -20.40
C SER A 57 9.61 -9.90 -21.48
N GLN A 58 10.26 -10.57 -22.43
CA GLN A 58 9.56 -11.40 -23.43
C GLN A 58 8.78 -12.55 -22.77
N ASN A 59 9.27 -13.10 -21.66
CA ASN A 59 8.54 -14.12 -20.91
C ASN A 59 7.21 -13.56 -20.36
N SER A 60 7.20 -12.33 -19.89
CA SER A 60 5.97 -11.67 -19.45
C SER A 60 4.94 -11.54 -20.57
N PHE A 61 5.38 -11.28 -21.79
CA PHE A 61 4.49 -11.29 -22.95
C PHE A 61 3.84 -12.65 -23.16
N THR A 62 4.63 -13.72 -23.11
CA THR A 62 4.13 -15.10 -23.30
C THR A 62 3.19 -15.51 -22.17
N GLU A 63 3.58 -15.27 -20.91
CA GLU A 63 2.79 -15.64 -19.73
C GLU A 63 1.48 -14.84 -19.61
N SER A 64 1.47 -13.60 -20.07
CA SER A 64 0.27 -12.77 -20.07
C SER A 64 -0.67 -12.97 -21.26
N GLY A 65 -0.34 -13.92 -22.15
CA GLY A 65 -1.12 -14.13 -23.38
C GLY A 65 -1.06 -12.95 -24.36
N GLY A 66 0.04 -12.20 -24.34
CA GLY A 66 0.26 -11.03 -25.19
C GLY A 66 -0.20 -9.70 -24.61
N PHE A 67 -0.67 -9.70 -23.37
CA PHE A 67 -1.14 -8.46 -22.71
C PHE A 67 0.01 -7.51 -22.38
N HIS A 68 1.13 -8.03 -21.84
CA HIS A 68 2.33 -7.24 -21.54
C HIS A 68 3.40 -7.47 -22.60
N ARG A 69 3.84 -6.42 -23.26
CA ARG A 69 4.91 -6.48 -24.24
C ARG A 69 6.28 -6.25 -23.61
N GLN A 70 7.30 -6.84 -24.20
CA GLN A 70 8.67 -6.58 -23.80
C GLN A 70 8.99 -5.09 -23.90
N GLY A 71 9.55 -4.51 -22.81
CA GLY A 71 9.90 -3.10 -22.76
C GLY A 71 8.80 -2.17 -22.26
N GLU A 72 7.58 -2.65 -22.00
CA GLU A 72 6.56 -1.88 -21.30
C GLU A 72 6.89 -1.77 -19.81
N LEU A 73 6.56 -0.62 -19.21
CA LEU A 73 6.76 -0.39 -17.77
C LEU A 73 5.83 -1.30 -16.94
N TYR A 74 6.32 -1.74 -15.77
CA TYR A 74 5.51 -2.55 -14.86
C TYR A 74 4.30 -1.79 -14.33
N ASP A 75 3.14 -2.41 -14.38
CA ASP A 75 1.91 -1.93 -13.74
C ASP A 75 1.15 -3.02 -12.97
N PHE A 76 1.57 -4.28 -13.10
CA PHE A 76 1.00 -5.45 -12.42
C PHE A 76 -0.49 -5.70 -12.72
N THR A 77 -1.00 -5.25 -13.87
CA THR A 77 -2.44 -5.25 -14.21
C THR A 77 -2.90 -6.49 -14.99
N ASN A 78 -2.16 -7.58 -15.01
CA ASN A 78 -2.47 -8.76 -15.84
C ASN A 78 -3.94 -9.21 -15.74
N SER A 79 -4.38 -9.66 -14.54
CA SER A 79 -5.77 -10.10 -14.31
C SER A 79 -6.54 -9.18 -13.35
N GLY A 80 -5.88 -8.20 -12.76
CA GLY A 80 -6.41 -7.40 -11.66
C GLY A 80 -6.46 -8.13 -10.32
N ASP A 81 -6.14 -9.42 -10.27
CA ASP A 81 -6.19 -10.21 -9.04
C ASP A 81 -5.19 -9.72 -8.00
N PHE A 82 -4.02 -9.30 -8.45
CA PHE A 82 -3.00 -8.73 -7.58
C PHE A 82 -3.52 -7.51 -6.82
N PHE A 83 -4.18 -6.59 -7.51
CA PHE A 83 -4.77 -5.39 -6.90
C PHE A 83 -5.94 -5.72 -5.98
N ARG A 84 -6.77 -6.71 -6.34
CA ARG A 84 -7.88 -7.16 -5.47
C ARG A 84 -7.41 -7.79 -4.17
N GLY A 85 -6.19 -8.33 -4.13
CA GLY A 85 -5.59 -8.90 -2.94
C GLY A 85 -4.99 -7.90 -1.97
N PHE A 86 -4.96 -6.61 -2.28
CA PHE A 86 -4.38 -5.58 -1.41
C PHE A 86 -5.14 -5.47 -0.09
N ASN A 87 -4.40 -5.31 0.98
CA ASN A 87 -4.92 -5.12 2.33
C ASN A 87 -4.00 -4.20 3.13
N VAL A 88 -4.54 -3.66 4.21
CA VAL A 88 -3.82 -2.80 5.15
C VAL A 88 -3.82 -3.46 6.52
N GLU A 89 -2.67 -3.48 7.17
CA GLU A 89 -2.52 -3.97 8.53
C GLU A 89 -1.91 -2.87 9.41
N VAL A 90 -2.49 -2.68 10.59
CA VAL A 90 -1.95 -1.77 11.60
C VAL A 90 -1.11 -2.59 12.58
N LEU A 91 0.13 -2.16 12.77
CA LEU A 91 1.06 -2.74 13.73
C LEU A 91 1.20 -1.77 14.92
N PRO A 92 0.30 -1.85 15.94
CA PRO A 92 0.17 -0.81 16.96
C PRO A 92 1.41 -0.66 17.82
N ASN A 93 2.14 -1.74 18.11
CA ASN A 93 3.37 -1.70 18.90
C ASN A 93 4.52 -0.98 18.19
N LEU A 94 4.48 -0.91 16.86
CA LEU A 94 5.47 -0.26 16.03
C LEU A 94 5.00 1.11 15.52
N ALA A 95 3.76 1.52 15.85
CA ALA A 95 3.10 2.70 15.30
C ALA A 95 3.22 2.76 13.76
N GLN A 96 3.00 1.63 13.12
CA GLN A 96 3.26 1.42 11.70
C GLN A 96 2.01 0.87 10.99
N ILE A 97 1.81 1.32 9.77
CA ILE A 97 0.81 0.78 8.85
C ILE A 97 1.57 0.02 7.76
N GLU A 98 1.16 -1.21 7.52
CA GLU A 98 1.72 -2.05 6.48
C GLU A 98 0.69 -2.26 5.38
N ILE A 99 1.11 -2.08 4.12
CA ILE A 99 0.29 -2.37 2.95
C ILE A 99 0.84 -3.63 2.30
N ASN A 100 -0.03 -4.56 1.99
CA ASN A 100 0.32 -5.85 1.42
C ASN A 100 -0.71 -6.28 0.39
N SER A 101 -0.38 -7.34 -0.35
CA SER A 101 -1.35 -8.07 -1.16
C SER A 101 -1.18 -9.56 -0.93
N THR A 102 -2.26 -10.27 -0.73
CA THR A 102 -2.25 -11.74 -0.69
C THR A 102 -2.04 -12.34 -2.08
N GLY A 103 -2.23 -11.54 -3.13
CA GLY A 103 -2.17 -12.03 -4.50
C GLY A 103 -3.16 -13.17 -4.69
N THR A 104 -4.17 -13.05 -5.48
CA THR A 104 -5.14 -14.11 -5.65
C THR A 104 -4.68 -15.14 -6.66
N GLY A 105 -5.24 -16.33 -6.61
CA GLY A 105 -4.93 -17.44 -7.51
C GLY A 105 -4.10 -18.52 -6.84
N SER A 106 -3.09 -19.06 -7.49
CA SER A 106 -2.29 -20.18 -7.01
C SER A 106 -1.15 -19.72 -6.07
N GLY A 107 -1.48 -19.36 -4.85
CA GLY A 107 -0.51 -19.06 -3.80
C GLY A 107 -0.28 -17.57 -3.51
N ASP A 108 0.48 -17.30 -2.48
CA ASP A 108 0.83 -15.95 -2.02
C ASP A 108 1.87 -15.30 -2.93
N LYS A 109 1.42 -14.70 -4.03
CA LYS A 109 2.29 -13.97 -4.95
C LYS A 109 2.89 -12.71 -4.31
N ALA A 110 2.26 -12.18 -3.28
CA ALA A 110 2.75 -10.99 -2.61
C ALA A 110 4.06 -11.25 -1.86
N SER A 111 4.23 -12.42 -1.26
CA SER A 111 5.48 -12.79 -0.58
C SER A 111 6.66 -12.79 -1.54
N PHE A 112 6.43 -13.16 -2.80
CA PHE A 112 7.46 -13.14 -3.84
C PHE A 112 7.95 -11.71 -4.13
N PHE A 113 7.05 -10.71 -4.07
CA PHE A 113 7.39 -9.33 -4.39
C PHE A 113 7.97 -8.54 -3.22
N ARG A 114 7.71 -8.94 -1.97
CA ARG A 114 8.13 -8.21 -0.76
C ARG A 114 9.61 -7.89 -0.68
N GLY A 115 10.46 -8.77 -1.15
CA GLY A 115 11.93 -8.60 -1.07
C GLY A 115 12.56 -8.05 -2.35
N TYR A 116 11.79 -7.93 -3.44
CA TYR A 116 12.34 -7.73 -4.77
C TYR A 116 11.83 -6.51 -5.50
N TYR A 117 10.70 -5.96 -5.09
CA TYR A 117 10.05 -4.85 -5.76
C TYR A 117 9.71 -3.73 -4.78
N ASN A 118 9.76 -2.50 -5.26
CA ASN A 118 9.40 -1.30 -4.50
C ASN A 118 7.89 -0.97 -4.60
N ILE A 119 7.02 -1.98 -4.55
CA ILE A 119 5.60 -1.85 -4.85
C ILE A 119 4.72 -1.60 -3.62
N PHE A 120 5.09 -2.14 -2.46
CA PHE A 120 4.28 -2.03 -1.25
C PHE A 120 4.72 -0.84 -0.40
N GLY A 121 3.87 0.14 -0.29
CA GLY A 121 4.11 1.34 0.49
C GLY A 121 3.74 2.61 -0.27
N LEU A 122 3.85 3.74 0.41
CA LEU A 122 3.44 5.03 -0.11
C LEU A 122 4.65 5.93 -0.34
N THR A 123 4.63 6.68 -1.45
CA THR A 123 5.56 7.79 -1.68
C THR A 123 5.40 8.83 -0.58
N THR A 124 6.40 9.69 -0.41
CA THR A 124 6.34 10.81 0.55
C THR A 124 5.09 11.66 0.35
N GLN A 125 4.71 11.93 -0.89
CA GLN A 125 3.50 12.68 -1.22
C GLN A 125 2.23 11.94 -0.75
N ASN A 126 2.13 10.64 -1.03
CA ASN A 126 0.97 9.85 -0.61
C ASN A 126 0.93 9.61 0.91
N GLN A 127 2.08 9.56 1.58
CA GLN A 127 2.15 9.56 3.04
C GLN A 127 1.60 10.88 3.61
N TYR A 128 1.89 12.01 2.98
CA TYR A 128 1.31 13.30 3.35
C TYR A 128 -0.21 13.28 3.23
N ILE A 129 -0.75 12.76 2.12
CA ILE A 129 -2.20 12.62 1.93
C ILE A 129 -2.80 11.72 3.00
N LEU A 130 -2.19 10.57 3.28
CA LEU A 130 -2.65 9.65 4.33
C LEU A 130 -2.71 10.35 5.69
N ASN A 131 -1.64 11.02 6.08
CA ASN A 131 -1.52 11.62 7.40
C ASN A 131 -2.42 12.84 7.58
N TYR A 132 -2.41 13.77 6.62
CA TYR A 132 -3.04 15.08 6.77
C TYR A 132 -4.43 15.19 6.15
N GLU A 133 -4.75 14.38 5.16
CA GLU A 133 -6.06 14.44 4.49
C GLU A 133 -6.99 13.30 4.91
N ILE A 134 -6.46 12.19 5.41
CA ILE A 134 -7.25 11.02 5.82
C ILE A 134 -7.27 10.89 7.35
N ILE A 135 -6.12 10.71 8.00
CA ILE A 135 -6.05 10.38 9.44
C ILE A 135 -6.32 11.60 10.30
N LEU A 136 -5.60 12.68 10.10
CA LEU A 136 -5.66 13.85 10.99
C LEU A 136 -7.06 14.47 11.10
N PRO A 137 -7.83 14.68 10.02
CA PRO A 137 -9.18 15.27 10.14
C PRO A 137 -10.13 14.41 10.99
N GLU A 138 -10.08 13.10 10.84
CA GLU A 138 -10.92 12.19 11.62
C GLU A 138 -10.47 12.11 13.08
N LEU A 139 -9.16 12.12 13.31
CA LEU A 139 -8.61 12.15 14.66
C LEU A 139 -8.97 13.44 15.40
N GLN A 140 -8.88 14.59 14.73
CA GLN A 140 -9.33 15.87 15.29
C GLN A 140 -10.82 15.86 15.65
N ARG A 141 -11.66 15.27 14.82
CA ARG A 141 -13.08 15.11 15.08
C ARG A 141 -13.33 14.24 16.31
N PHE A 142 -12.65 13.13 16.41
CA PHE A 142 -12.69 12.24 17.58
C PHE A 142 -12.29 12.96 18.87
N ILE A 143 -11.16 13.69 18.85
CA ILE A 143 -10.68 14.45 20.00
C ILE A 143 -11.72 15.50 20.44
N LYS A 144 -12.29 16.25 19.50
CA LYS A 144 -13.35 17.23 19.81
C LYS A 144 -14.57 16.59 20.46
N GLN A 145 -14.97 15.41 20.01
CA GLN A 145 -16.09 14.67 20.62
C GLN A 145 -15.78 14.21 22.04
N LYS A 146 -14.55 13.87 22.34
CA LYS A 146 -14.13 13.42 23.69
C LYS A 146 -13.91 14.56 24.68
N ILE A 147 -13.49 15.72 24.22
CA ILE A 147 -13.20 16.89 25.07
C ILE A 147 -14.40 17.81 25.18
N GLY A 148 -15.16 17.93 24.11
CA GLY A 148 -16.35 18.75 24.06
C GLY A 148 -17.57 18.02 24.59
#